data_817da1ab24a6c6a779f165a3ba9b5706
#
_entry.id   817da1ab24a6c6a779f165a3ba9b5706
#
_cell.length_a   1.000
_cell.length_b   1.000
_cell.length_c   1.000
_cell.angle_alpha   90.00
_cell.angle_beta   90.00
_cell.angle_gamma   90.00
#
_symmetry.space_group_name_H-M   'P 1'
#
loop_
_entity.id
_entity.type
_entity.pdbx_description
1 polymer ?
#
loop_
_entity_poly.entity_id
_entity_poly.type
_entity_poly.pdbx_seq_one_letter_code
_entity_poly.pdbx_strand_id
1 'polypeptide(L)'
;EFRRVLFRSGYSQTVICRDCGYVAKCESCDVSLTYHKEEDCLKCHYCGAKYKMLRGCPECGGTHLTYAGTGTQRVEAEIKKRFPGARVLRMDNDTTSGKEGHFKILKEFGEHRADILVGTQMIAKGHDFPAVTLVGILDADMSLHFSDYRSGERTFQLVTQVAGRSGRAEEKGKVVLQTYDPENEVLRYAVAYDYEGFYENEISLRAASLFPPFSKIVRVLVSGENDKKTVETLRTVYEGLSALHESEPEAFLFFNRMRSPVGRIQNKFRYQVLMRLAETSVLPKIYRICAEAKNRDVLVSVEENPASLA
;
A
#
# COMPACT_ATOMS: atom_id res chain seq x y z
N GLU A 1 -7.79 -34.52 -0.26
CA GLU A 1 -6.89 -33.61 0.50
C GLU A 1 -7.06 -32.19 -0.04
N PHE A 2 -7.85 -31.35 0.66
CA PHE A 2 -8.13 -30.00 0.17
C PHE A 2 -7.09 -29.02 0.69
N ARG A 3 -6.26 -28.46 -0.20
CA ARG A 3 -5.31 -27.39 0.14
C ARG A 3 -5.89 -26.02 -0.22
N ARG A 4 -5.76 -25.08 0.68
CA ARG A 4 -6.39 -23.75 0.57
C ARG A 4 -5.38 -22.65 0.78
N VAL A 5 -5.46 -21.61 -0.03
CA VAL A 5 -4.73 -20.35 0.15
C VAL A 5 -5.75 -19.26 0.43
N LEU A 6 -5.55 -18.51 1.51
CA LEU A 6 -6.36 -17.35 1.85
C LEU A 6 -5.49 -16.10 1.76
N PHE A 7 -5.81 -15.31 0.77
CA PHE A 7 -5.18 -14.03 0.51
C PHE A 7 -5.96 -12.91 1.17
N ARG A 8 -5.25 -11.97 1.80
CA ARG A 8 -5.81 -10.72 2.29
C ARG A 8 -4.89 -9.56 1.92
N SER A 9 -5.49 -8.47 1.40
CA SER A 9 -4.76 -7.22 1.25
C SER A 9 -4.33 -6.75 2.65
N GLY A 10 -3.00 -6.61 2.84
CA GLY A 10 -2.45 -6.31 4.16
C GLY A 10 -2.89 -4.95 4.67
N TYR A 11 -3.69 -4.91 5.73
CA TYR A 11 -3.93 -3.69 6.51
C TYR A 11 -3.48 -3.93 7.94
N SER A 12 -2.74 -2.98 8.48
CA SER A 12 -2.20 -3.05 9.83
C SER A 12 -3.30 -2.83 10.88
N GLN A 13 -3.20 -3.51 12.01
CA GLN A 13 -4.11 -3.32 13.15
C GLN A 13 -3.79 -1.98 13.82
N THR A 14 -4.49 -0.94 13.43
CA THR A 14 -4.39 0.38 14.06
C THR A 14 -5.17 0.38 15.37
N VAL A 15 -4.61 0.98 16.42
CA VAL A 15 -5.29 1.15 17.70
C VAL A 15 -6.10 2.44 17.67
N ILE A 16 -7.41 2.30 17.87
CA ILE A 16 -8.37 3.41 17.86
C ILE A 16 -9.17 3.42 19.18
N CYS A 17 -9.30 4.60 19.77
CA CYS A 17 -10.21 4.81 20.89
C CYS A 17 -11.65 4.96 20.37
N ARG A 18 -12.58 4.15 20.90
CA ARG A 18 -13.99 4.19 20.53
C ARG A 18 -14.73 5.39 21.15
N ASP A 19 -14.20 5.96 22.22
CA ASP A 19 -14.84 7.06 22.94
C ASP A 19 -14.60 8.42 22.27
N CYS A 20 -13.37 8.67 21.75
CA CYS A 20 -13.00 9.97 21.19
C CYS A 20 -12.41 9.93 19.76
N GLY A 21 -12.25 8.74 19.17
CA GLY A 21 -11.67 8.60 17.83
C GLY A 21 -10.13 8.73 17.77
N TYR A 22 -9.44 8.86 18.93
CA TYR A 22 -7.98 8.92 18.94
C TYR A 22 -7.38 7.70 18.24
N VAL A 23 -6.37 7.96 17.39
CA VAL A 23 -5.59 6.93 16.69
C VAL A 23 -4.16 6.96 17.19
N ALA A 24 -3.65 5.82 17.67
CA ALA A 24 -2.26 5.72 18.11
C ALA A 24 -1.30 5.94 16.92
N LYS A 25 -0.45 6.96 17.04
CA LYS A 25 0.51 7.37 15.99
C LYS A 25 1.95 7.25 16.46
N CYS A 26 2.86 7.08 15.52
CA CYS A 26 4.29 7.12 15.77
C CYS A 26 4.74 8.55 16.11
N GLU A 27 5.58 8.70 17.13
CA GLU A 27 6.14 10.00 17.53
C GLU A 27 7.07 10.60 16.48
N SER A 28 7.77 9.75 15.71
CA SER A 28 8.74 10.16 14.68
C SER A 28 8.18 10.16 13.26
N CYS A 29 7.00 9.57 13.05
CA CYS A 29 6.36 9.45 11.74
C CYS A 29 4.88 9.80 11.86
N ASP A 30 4.32 10.50 10.87
CA ASP A 30 2.89 10.84 10.84
C ASP A 30 2.05 9.65 10.33
N VAL A 31 2.28 8.46 10.89
CA VAL A 31 1.55 7.23 10.53
C VAL A 31 1.02 6.55 11.78
N SER A 32 -0.08 5.84 11.62
CA SER A 32 -0.65 5.02 12.67
C SER A 32 0.29 3.87 13.06
N LEU A 33 0.30 3.56 14.34
CA LEU A 33 1.02 2.40 14.88
C LEU A 33 0.21 1.13 14.66
N THR A 34 0.93 0.03 14.43
CA THR A 34 0.35 -1.30 14.25
C THR A 34 0.56 -2.12 15.52
N TYR A 35 -0.50 -2.76 16.01
CA TYR A 35 -0.39 -3.71 17.11
C TYR A 35 0.17 -5.06 16.65
N HIS A 36 1.20 -5.53 17.32
CA HIS A 36 1.84 -6.83 17.14
C HIS A 36 1.56 -7.72 18.35
N LYS A 37 0.65 -8.67 18.19
CA LYS A 37 0.15 -9.52 19.29
C LYS A 37 1.24 -10.40 19.89
N GLU A 38 2.16 -10.94 19.08
CA GLU A 38 3.22 -11.85 19.55
C GLU A 38 4.24 -11.15 20.46
N GLU A 39 4.50 -9.86 20.20
CA GLU A 39 5.42 -9.05 20.99
C GLU A 39 4.71 -8.13 22.00
N ASP A 40 3.37 -8.15 22.02
CA ASP A 40 2.49 -7.28 22.82
C ASP A 40 2.92 -5.80 22.79
N CYS A 41 3.21 -5.30 21.59
CA CYS A 41 3.68 -3.93 21.39
C CYS A 41 3.05 -3.27 20.17
N LEU A 42 3.15 -1.93 20.13
CA LEU A 42 2.83 -1.14 18.95
C LEU A 42 4.11 -0.87 18.16
N LYS A 43 4.09 -1.06 16.83
CA LYS A 43 5.23 -0.80 15.95
C LYS A 43 4.90 0.20 14.86
N CYS A 44 5.88 0.99 14.51
CA CYS A 44 5.87 1.81 13.30
C CYS A 44 6.55 1.04 12.16
N HIS A 45 5.84 0.76 11.09
CA HIS A 45 6.40 0.07 9.91
C HIS A 45 7.32 0.95 9.04
N TYR A 46 7.39 2.26 9.32
CA TYR A 46 8.26 3.18 8.59
C TYR A 46 9.65 3.36 9.23
N CYS A 47 9.71 3.47 10.56
CA CYS A 47 10.99 3.66 11.27
C CYS A 47 11.39 2.48 12.16
N GLY A 48 10.51 1.46 12.31
CA GLY A 48 10.74 0.30 13.17
C GLY A 48 10.59 0.57 14.68
N ALA A 49 10.24 1.79 15.10
CA ALA A 49 10.09 2.13 16.52
C ALA A 49 9.01 1.26 17.17
N LYS A 50 9.29 0.80 18.39
CA LYS A 50 8.39 0.00 19.23
C LYS A 50 7.89 0.83 20.40
N TYR A 51 6.59 0.74 20.69
CA TYR A 51 5.91 1.41 21.78
C TYR A 51 5.16 0.39 22.64
N LYS A 52 5.02 0.68 23.92
CA LYS A 52 4.20 -0.13 24.82
C LYS A 52 2.73 -0.05 24.43
N MET A 53 2.00 -1.13 24.75
CA MET A 53 0.54 -1.12 24.61
C MET A 53 -0.09 -0.02 25.46
N LEU A 54 -1.09 0.65 24.89
CA LEU A 54 -1.88 1.64 25.59
C LEU A 54 -2.87 0.92 26.52
N ARG A 55 -2.84 1.25 27.81
CA ARG A 55 -3.83 0.77 28.79
C ARG A 55 -5.09 1.64 28.85
N GLY A 56 -5.00 2.86 28.34
CA GLY A 56 -6.08 3.82 28.21
C GLY A 56 -5.75 4.84 27.13
N CYS A 57 -6.74 5.56 26.67
CA CYS A 57 -6.58 6.60 25.67
C CYS A 57 -5.81 7.80 26.26
N PRO A 58 -4.71 8.24 25.64
CA PRO A 58 -3.96 9.40 26.13
C PRO A 58 -4.73 10.73 25.98
N GLU A 59 -5.75 10.79 25.13
CA GLU A 59 -6.55 12.00 24.91
C GLU A 59 -7.73 12.12 25.90
N CYS A 60 -8.52 11.05 26.08
CA CYS A 60 -9.73 11.11 26.89
C CYS A 60 -9.71 10.24 28.15
N GLY A 61 -8.63 9.47 28.38
CA GLY A 61 -8.55 8.54 29.51
C GLY A 61 -9.41 7.27 29.38
N GLY A 62 -10.25 7.17 28.36
CA GLY A 62 -11.15 6.04 28.12
C GLY A 62 -10.40 4.73 27.88
N THR A 63 -11.01 3.60 28.28
CA THR A 63 -10.41 2.26 28.16
C THR A 63 -10.92 1.48 26.95
N HIS A 64 -11.87 2.02 26.19
CA HIS A 64 -12.44 1.37 25.01
C HIS A 64 -11.50 1.48 23.78
N LEU A 65 -10.30 0.94 23.92
CA LEU A 65 -9.34 0.86 22.82
C LEU A 65 -9.66 -0.38 21.97
N THR A 66 -9.84 -0.18 20.67
CA THR A 66 -10.06 -1.27 19.72
C THR A 66 -8.93 -1.35 18.74
N TYR A 67 -8.62 -2.57 18.37
CA TYR A 67 -7.67 -2.87 17.30
C TYR A 67 -8.45 -2.93 15.99
N ALA A 68 -8.46 -1.80 15.24
CA ALA A 68 -9.14 -1.75 13.95
C ALA A 68 -8.31 -2.50 12.91
N GLY A 69 -8.98 -3.32 12.14
CA GLY A 69 -8.39 -4.13 11.08
C GLY A 69 -8.52 -5.64 11.34
N THR A 70 -8.90 -6.35 10.29
CA THR A 70 -8.91 -7.81 10.30
C THR A 70 -7.57 -8.29 9.75
N GLY A 71 -6.48 -8.23 10.50
CA GLY A 71 -5.16 -8.73 10.08
C GLY A 71 -5.18 -10.24 9.80
N THR A 72 -4.13 -10.72 9.14
CA THR A 72 -3.89 -12.16 8.89
C THR A 72 -4.01 -13.00 10.15
N GLN A 73 -3.63 -12.46 11.32
CA GLN A 73 -3.77 -13.11 12.63
C GLN A 73 -5.22 -13.40 13.00
N ARG A 74 -6.14 -12.46 12.74
CA ARG A 74 -7.56 -12.68 13.02
C ARG A 74 -8.15 -13.71 12.07
N VAL A 75 -7.78 -13.66 10.80
CA VAL A 75 -8.19 -14.66 9.80
C VAL A 75 -7.67 -16.05 10.21
N GLU A 76 -6.42 -16.17 10.59
CA GLU A 76 -5.81 -17.40 11.11
C GLU A 76 -6.57 -17.94 12.33
N ALA A 77 -6.86 -17.08 13.32
CA ALA A 77 -7.58 -17.47 14.51
C ALA A 77 -9.02 -17.97 14.21
N GLU A 78 -9.72 -17.27 13.31
CA GLU A 78 -11.06 -17.67 12.90
C GLU A 78 -11.08 -18.99 12.13
N ILE A 79 -10.07 -19.23 11.28
CA ILE A 79 -9.91 -20.49 10.56
C ILE A 79 -9.65 -21.64 11.55
N LYS A 80 -8.72 -21.47 12.48
CA LYS A 80 -8.41 -22.49 13.51
C LYS A 80 -9.64 -22.83 14.35
N LYS A 81 -10.47 -21.82 14.64
CA LYS A 81 -11.74 -22.04 15.37
C LYS A 81 -12.76 -22.84 14.54
N ARG A 82 -12.88 -22.53 13.24
CA ARG A 82 -13.87 -23.18 12.35
C ARG A 82 -13.40 -24.56 11.85
N PHE A 83 -12.09 -24.74 11.76
CA PHE A 83 -11.46 -25.98 11.28
C PHE A 83 -10.39 -26.45 12.27
N PRO A 84 -10.78 -26.99 13.45
CA PRO A 84 -9.83 -27.33 14.51
C PRO A 84 -8.77 -28.37 14.12
N GLY A 85 -9.06 -29.20 13.12
CA GLY A 85 -8.11 -30.21 12.61
C GLY A 85 -7.15 -29.71 11.52
N ALA A 86 -7.34 -28.48 11.03
CA ALA A 86 -6.52 -27.97 9.94
C ALA A 86 -5.19 -27.38 10.43
N ARG A 87 -4.11 -27.74 9.75
CA ARG A 87 -2.77 -27.14 9.96
C ARG A 87 -2.70 -25.83 9.19
N VAL A 88 -2.67 -24.71 9.91
CA VAL A 88 -2.70 -23.36 9.32
C VAL A 88 -1.33 -22.72 9.46
N LEU A 89 -0.75 -22.27 8.34
CA LEU A 89 0.44 -21.42 8.29
C LEU A 89 0.04 -19.97 7.98
N ARG A 90 0.75 -19.03 8.59
CA ARG A 90 0.60 -17.61 8.32
C ARG A 90 1.88 -17.05 7.70
N MET A 91 1.73 -16.21 6.67
CA MET A 91 2.82 -15.57 5.95
C MET A 91 2.54 -14.08 5.77
N ASP A 92 3.16 -13.29 6.60
CA ASP A 92 3.12 -11.83 6.60
C ASP A 92 4.48 -11.25 7.03
N ASN A 93 4.59 -9.93 7.11
CA ASN A 93 5.83 -9.28 7.50
C ASN A 93 6.32 -9.69 8.90
N ASP A 94 5.41 -10.06 9.81
CA ASP A 94 5.77 -10.47 11.16
C ASP A 94 6.40 -11.85 11.19
N THR A 95 5.82 -12.80 10.46
CA THR A 95 6.28 -14.19 10.40
C THR A 95 7.51 -14.38 9.49
N THR A 96 7.82 -13.39 8.65
CA THR A 96 8.89 -13.45 7.65
C THR A 96 10.08 -12.53 7.95
N SER A 97 10.17 -11.95 9.15
CA SER A 97 11.22 -10.99 9.54
C SER A 97 12.66 -11.55 9.59
N GLY A 98 12.85 -12.87 9.53
CA GLY A 98 14.17 -13.53 9.44
C GLY A 98 14.57 -13.83 8.00
N LYS A 99 15.89 -13.90 7.72
CA LYS A 99 16.46 -14.18 6.38
C LYS A 99 15.90 -15.45 5.70
N GLU A 100 15.42 -16.43 6.46
CA GLU A 100 14.88 -17.69 5.96
C GLU A 100 13.39 -17.90 6.25
N GLY A 101 12.74 -17.01 6.99
CA GLY A 101 11.36 -17.18 7.43
C GLY A 101 10.39 -17.39 6.27
N HIS A 102 10.54 -16.61 5.21
CA HIS A 102 9.75 -16.72 3.99
C HIS A 102 9.91 -18.10 3.31
N PHE A 103 11.16 -18.51 3.10
CA PHE A 103 11.46 -19.77 2.44
C PHE A 103 10.98 -20.99 3.24
N LYS A 104 11.13 -20.95 4.57
CA LYS A 104 10.70 -22.03 5.46
C LYS A 104 9.19 -22.25 5.40
N ILE A 105 8.38 -21.18 5.48
CA ILE A 105 6.92 -21.27 5.41
C ILE A 105 6.47 -21.86 4.08
N LEU A 106 7.06 -21.41 2.97
CA LEU A 106 6.72 -21.89 1.64
C LEU A 106 7.13 -23.34 1.43
N LYS A 107 8.29 -23.74 1.95
CA LYS A 107 8.76 -25.13 1.91
C LYS A 107 7.81 -26.03 2.71
N GLU A 108 7.43 -25.66 3.92
CA GLU A 108 6.49 -26.41 4.75
C GLU A 108 5.13 -26.56 4.06
N PHE A 109 4.64 -25.49 3.44
CA PHE A 109 3.40 -25.56 2.66
C PHE A 109 3.59 -26.41 1.40
N GLY A 110 4.67 -26.29 0.65
CA GLY A 110 4.98 -27.09 -0.54
C GLY A 110 5.08 -28.59 -0.23
N GLU A 111 5.69 -28.95 0.89
CA GLU A 111 5.87 -30.35 1.35
C GLU A 111 4.63 -30.95 2.03
N HIS A 112 3.45 -30.35 1.87
CA HIS A 112 2.19 -30.84 2.43
C HIS A 112 2.14 -30.91 3.98
N ARG A 113 2.95 -30.10 4.67
CA ARG A 113 2.94 -30.05 6.14
C ARG A 113 1.89 -29.10 6.70
N ALA A 114 1.19 -28.36 5.83
CA ALA A 114 0.06 -27.53 6.18
C ALA A 114 -1.06 -27.61 5.14
N ASP A 115 -2.28 -27.40 5.61
CA ASP A 115 -3.51 -27.52 4.82
C ASP A 115 -3.99 -26.16 4.33
N ILE A 116 -3.72 -25.10 5.10
CA ILE A 116 -4.17 -23.75 4.79
C ILE A 116 -2.99 -22.77 4.96
N LEU A 117 -2.75 -21.96 3.92
CA LEU A 117 -1.81 -20.85 3.96
C LEU A 117 -2.59 -19.52 3.97
N VAL A 118 -2.40 -18.71 4.99
CA VAL A 118 -3.00 -17.37 5.14
C VAL A 118 -1.92 -16.32 4.99
N GLY A 119 -2.15 -15.29 4.18
CA GLY A 119 -1.15 -14.22 4.11
C GLY A 119 -1.56 -13.03 3.25
N THR A 120 -0.60 -12.14 3.06
CA THR A 120 -0.73 -10.91 2.28
C THR A 120 -0.22 -11.09 0.84
N GLN A 121 0.05 -10.00 0.13
CA GLN A 121 0.61 -10.00 -1.23
C GLN A 121 1.88 -10.85 -1.40
N MET A 122 2.55 -11.18 -0.30
CA MET A 122 3.75 -12.02 -0.32
C MET A 122 3.47 -13.44 -0.85
N ILE A 123 2.24 -13.97 -0.62
CA ILE A 123 1.84 -15.30 -1.13
C ILE A 123 1.63 -15.28 -2.65
N ALA A 124 1.23 -14.13 -3.20
CA ALA A 124 0.92 -13.99 -4.61
C ALA A 124 2.15 -14.06 -5.51
N LYS A 125 3.33 -13.71 -4.98
CA LYS A 125 4.56 -13.54 -5.79
C LYS A 125 5.42 -14.80 -5.80
N GLY A 126 5.73 -15.29 -7.00
CA GLY A 126 6.89 -16.17 -7.24
C GLY A 126 6.79 -17.64 -6.84
N HIS A 127 5.65 -18.12 -6.33
CA HIS A 127 5.53 -19.51 -5.87
C HIS A 127 4.40 -20.23 -6.59
N ASP A 128 4.67 -21.45 -7.00
CA ASP A 128 3.69 -22.35 -7.62
C ASP A 128 3.33 -23.47 -6.64
N PHE A 129 2.03 -23.64 -6.39
CA PHE A 129 1.49 -24.68 -5.53
C PHE A 129 0.46 -25.49 -6.32
N PRO A 130 0.88 -26.48 -7.13
CA PRO A 130 -0.02 -27.20 -8.02
C PRO A 130 -1.15 -27.93 -7.30
N ALA A 131 -0.95 -28.29 -6.02
CA ALA A 131 -1.95 -28.97 -5.20
C ALA A 131 -2.98 -28.03 -4.51
N VAL A 132 -2.96 -26.72 -4.79
CA VAL A 132 -3.94 -25.79 -4.23
C VAL A 132 -5.25 -25.86 -5.01
N THR A 133 -6.31 -26.31 -4.35
CA THR A 133 -7.64 -26.49 -4.94
C THR A 133 -8.60 -25.33 -4.65
N LEU A 134 -8.30 -24.51 -3.62
CA LEU A 134 -9.13 -23.35 -3.28
C LEU A 134 -8.25 -22.15 -2.95
N VAL A 135 -8.56 -21.02 -3.59
CA VAL A 135 -8.01 -19.71 -3.27
C VAL A 135 -9.12 -18.79 -2.78
N GLY A 136 -8.95 -18.20 -1.60
CA GLY A 136 -9.83 -17.17 -1.07
C GLY A 136 -9.18 -15.81 -1.10
N ILE A 137 -9.84 -14.81 -1.68
CA ILE A 137 -9.42 -13.41 -1.67
C ILE A 137 -10.39 -12.65 -0.75
N LEU A 138 -9.87 -12.20 0.39
CA LEU A 138 -10.67 -11.47 1.37
C LEU A 138 -10.48 -9.97 1.18
N ASP A 139 -11.59 -9.21 1.24
CA ASP A 139 -11.60 -7.76 1.23
C ASP A 139 -10.92 -7.18 -0.02
N ALA A 140 -11.38 -7.61 -1.21
CA ALA A 140 -10.80 -7.23 -2.49
C ALA A 140 -10.90 -5.72 -2.78
N ASP A 141 -11.89 -5.05 -2.17
CA ASP A 141 -12.15 -3.62 -2.34
C ASP A 141 -11.05 -2.73 -1.76
N MET A 142 -10.31 -3.21 -0.76
CA MET A 142 -9.29 -2.42 -0.07
C MET A 142 -8.29 -1.78 -1.02
N SER A 143 -7.88 -2.51 -2.06
CA SER A 143 -6.90 -2.00 -3.04
C SER A 143 -7.50 -0.99 -4.01
N LEU A 144 -8.82 -1.01 -4.24
CA LEU A 144 -9.54 -0.05 -5.09
C LEU A 144 -9.66 1.33 -4.43
N HIS A 145 -9.70 1.39 -3.10
CA HIS A 145 -9.89 2.64 -2.35
C HIS A 145 -8.60 3.43 -2.09
N PHE A 146 -7.47 3.00 -2.61
CA PHE A 146 -6.26 3.82 -2.55
C PHE A 146 -6.39 5.03 -3.48
N SER A 147 -6.02 6.21 -2.97
CA SER A 147 -5.98 7.46 -3.74
C SER A 147 -4.78 7.47 -4.73
N ASP A 148 -4.77 6.51 -5.65
CA ASP A 148 -3.75 6.37 -6.70
C ASP A 148 -4.46 5.98 -8.00
N TYR A 149 -4.14 6.63 -9.11
CA TYR A 149 -4.74 6.34 -10.42
C TYR A 149 -4.51 4.89 -10.89
N ARG A 150 -3.54 4.18 -10.32
CA ARG A 150 -3.23 2.77 -10.60
C ARG A 150 -3.94 1.79 -9.67
N SER A 151 -4.86 2.24 -8.82
CA SER A 151 -5.53 1.34 -7.86
C SER A 151 -6.32 0.23 -8.57
N GLY A 152 -7.00 0.54 -9.66
CA GLY A 152 -7.68 -0.44 -10.51
C GLY A 152 -6.70 -1.46 -11.11
N GLU A 153 -5.63 -0.98 -11.75
CA GLU A 153 -4.59 -1.83 -12.34
C GLU A 153 -3.95 -2.76 -11.30
N ARG A 154 -3.60 -2.22 -10.13
CA ARG A 154 -3.01 -3.02 -9.04
C ARG A 154 -3.98 -4.07 -8.52
N THR A 155 -5.26 -3.74 -8.42
CA THR A 155 -6.30 -4.68 -7.98
C THR A 155 -6.48 -5.78 -9.00
N PHE A 156 -6.60 -5.44 -10.29
CA PHE A 156 -6.69 -6.42 -11.37
C PHE A 156 -5.49 -7.39 -11.34
N GLN A 157 -4.26 -6.85 -11.32
CA GLN A 157 -3.04 -7.64 -11.26
C GLN A 157 -3.00 -8.56 -10.03
N LEU A 158 -3.39 -8.04 -8.88
CA LEU A 158 -3.39 -8.81 -7.64
C LEU A 158 -4.39 -9.96 -7.68
N VAL A 159 -5.63 -9.69 -8.08
CA VAL A 159 -6.69 -10.70 -8.14
C VAL A 159 -6.32 -11.79 -9.15
N THR A 160 -5.90 -11.43 -10.35
CA THR A 160 -5.52 -12.40 -11.40
C THR A 160 -4.28 -13.21 -11.02
N GLN A 161 -3.29 -12.57 -10.37
CA GLN A 161 -2.08 -13.25 -9.90
C GLN A 161 -2.38 -14.28 -8.81
N VAL A 162 -3.25 -13.94 -7.85
CA VAL A 162 -3.65 -14.84 -6.76
C VAL A 162 -4.57 -15.94 -7.29
N ALA A 163 -5.51 -15.59 -8.15
CA ALA A 163 -6.42 -16.55 -8.77
C ALA A 163 -5.68 -17.59 -9.63
N GLY A 164 -4.65 -17.17 -10.35
CA GLY A 164 -3.79 -18.06 -11.13
C GLY A 164 -2.96 -19.07 -10.33
N ARG A 165 -3.08 -19.07 -8.98
CA ARG A 165 -2.41 -20.08 -8.10
C ARG A 165 -3.27 -21.33 -7.87
N SER A 166 -4.52 -21.37 -8.31
CA SER A 166 -5.39 -22.51 -8.18
C SER A 166 -5.48 -23.31 -9.49
N GLY A 167 -5.58 -24.65 -9.40
CA GLY A 167 -5.99 -25.51 -10.53
C GLY A 167 -4.93 -25.76 -11.59
N ARG A 168 -3.65 -25.89 -11.24
CA ARG A 168 -2.58 -26.31 -12.18
C ARG A 168 -2.33 -27.82 -12.19
N ALA A 169 -2.98 -28.59 -11.32
CA ALA A 169 -3.00 -30.05 -11.34
C ALA A 169 -4.25 -30.56 -12.09
N GLU A 170 -4.50 -31.85 -12.06
CA GLU A 170 -5.63 -32.49 -12.72
C GLU A 170 -7.01 -32.02 -12.22
N GLU A 171 -7.06 -31.41 -11.01
CA GLU A 171 -8.29 -30.85 -10.44
C GLU A 171 -8.43 -29.35 -10.76
N LYS A 172 -9.65 -28.96 -11.19
CA LYS A 172 -10.01 -27.55 -11.39
C LYS A 172 -10.01 -26.79 -10.07
N GLY A 173 -9.12 -25.85 -9.90
CA GLY A 173 -9.09 -24.97 -8.74
C GLY A 173 -10.30 -24.03 -8.69
N LYS A 174 -10.74 -23.71 -7.48
CA LYS A 174 -11.81 -22.74 -7.23
C LYS A 174 -11.22 -21.47 -6.61
N VAL A 175 -11.70 -20.31 -7.10
CA VAL A 175 -11.38 -19.00 -6.51
C VAL A 175 -12.66 -18.42 -5.92
N VAL A 176 -12.59 -17.94 -4.67
CA VAL A 176 -13.67 -17.23 -3.99
C VAL A 176 -13.17 -15.84 -3.63
N LEU A 177 -13.82 -14.83 -4.16
CA LEU A 177 -13.51 -13.43 -3.91
C LEU A 177 -14.60 -12.81 -3.05
N GLN A 178 -14.22 -12.18 -1.94
CA GLN A 178 -15.10 -11.41 -1.08
C GLN A 178 -14.98 -9.93 -1.41
N THR A 179 -16.12 -9.30 -1.68
CA THR A 179 -16.21 -7.87 -2.00
C THR A 179 -17.52 -7.29 -1.45
N TYR A 180 -17.57 -6.00 -1.19
CA TYR A 180 -18.78 -5.22 -0.91
C TYR A 180 -19.45 -4.70 -2.18
N ASP A 181 -18.70 -4.65 -3.30
CA ASP A 181 -19.18 -4.20 -4.61
C ASP A 181 -18.92 -5.27 -5.68
N PRO A 182 -19.80 -6.29 -5.79
CA PRO A 182 -19.64 -7.38 -6.76
C PRO A 182 -19.80 -6.91 -8.22
N GLU A 183 -20.41 -5.75 -8.44
CA GLU A 183 -20.61 -5.17 -9.77
C GLU A 183 -19.41 -4.30 -10.22
N ASN A 184 -18.39 -4.15 -9.38
CA ASN A 184 -17.20 -3.38 -9.72
C ASN A 184 -16.53 -3.91 -11.00
N GLU A 185 -16.39 -3.05 -11.99
CA GLU A 185 -15.87 -3.43 -13.31
C GLU A 185 -14.48 -4.07 -13.25
N VAL A 186 -13.57 -3.51 -12.43
CA VAL A 186 -12.21 -4.04 -12.27
C VAL A 186 -12.23 -5.47 -11.75
N LEU A 187 -13.09 -5.75 -10.76
CA LEU A 187 -13.24 -7.08 -10.18
C LEU A 187 -13.88 -8.05 -11.19
N ARG A 188 -14.87 -7.58 -11.96
CA ARG A 188 -15.52 -8.39 -13.01
C ARG A 188 -14.53 -8.81 -14.09
N TYR A 189 -13.73 -7.86 -14.63
CA TYR A 189 -12.64 -8.17 -15.57
C TYR A 189 -11.63 -9.15 -14.97
N ALA A 190 -11.22 -8.93 -13.72
CA ALA A 190 -10.24 -9.79 -13.06
C ALA A 190 -10.76 -11.23 -12.85
N VAL A 191 -12.03 -11.40 -12.47
CA VAL A 191 -12.66 -12.72 -12.31
C VAL A 191 -12.83 -13.44 -13.65
N ALA A 192 -13.13 -12.69 -14.71
CA ALA A 192 -13.24 -13.22 -16.07
C ALA A 192 -11.87 -13.48 -16.75
N TYR A 193 -10.76 -13.06 -16.12
CA TYR A 193 -9.43 -13.03 -16.75
C TYR A 193 -9.39 -12.20 -18.06
N ASP A 194 -10.30 -11.23 -18.18
CA ASP A 194 -10.43 -10.37 -19.34
C ASP A 194 -9.47 -9.18 -19.23
N TYR A 195 -8.22 -9.40 -19.63
CA TYR A 195 -7.20 -8.36 -19.63
C TYR A 195 -7.48 -7.30 -20.71
N GLU A 196 -7.96 -7.71 -21.89
CA GLU A 196 -8.20 -6.79 -23.01
C GLU A 196 -9.32 -5.82 -22.66
N GLY A 197 -10.45 -6.32 -22.17
CA GLY A 197 -11.55 -5.47 -21.71
C GLY A 197 -11.16 -4.55 -20.58
N PHE A 198 -10.38 -5.05 -19.60
CA PHE A 198 -9.83 -4.21 -18.54
C PHE A 198 -8.94 -3.10 -19.09
N TYR A 199 -8.02 -3.44 -20.02
CA TYR A 199 -7.10 -2.47 -20.62
C TYR A 199 -7.85 -1.38 -21.39
N GLU A 200 -8.82 -1.73 -22.21
CA GLU A 200 -9.62 -0.77 -22.99
C GLU A 200 -10.39 0.19 -22.09
N ASN A 201 -10.99 -0.32 -21.00
CA ASN A 201 -11.68 0.51 -20.02
C ASN A 201 -10.69 1.44 -19.30
N GLU A 202 -9.61 0.89 -18.74
CA GLU A 202 -8.63 1.64 -17.97
C GLU A 202 -7.94 2.73 -18.81
N ILE A 203 -7.54 2.42 -20.04
CA ILE A 203 -6.86 3.38 -20.91
C ILE A 203 -7.79 4.52 -21.33
N SER A 204 -9.07 4.23 -21.53
CA SER A 204 -10.08 5.23 -21.85
C SER A 204 -10.31 6.18 -20.68
N LEU A 205 -10.39 5.66 -19.45
CA LEU A 205 -10.50 6.48 -18.23
C LEU A 205 -9.26 7.35 -18.03
N ARG A 206 -8.06 6.82 -18.29
CA ARG A 206 -6.82 7.59 -18.20
C ARG A 206 -6.73 8.69 -19.27
N ALA A 207 -7.19 8.41 -20.49
CA ALA A 207 -7.26 9.42 -21.55
C ALA A 207 -8.20 10.56 -21.16
N ALA A 208 -9.41 10.23 -20.71
CA ALA A 208 -10.40 11.22 -20.31
C ALA A 208 -9.94 12.07 -19.11
N SER A 209 -9.17 11.47 -18.19
CA SER A 209 -8.68 12.14 -16.98
C SER A 209 -7.26 12.71 -17.13
N LEU A 210 -6.64 12.56 -18.29
CA LEU A 210 -5.26 12.96 -18.59
C LEU A 210 -4.25 12.39 -17.56
N PHE A 211 -4.39 11.11 -17.21
CA PHE A 211 -3.39 10.39 -16.41
C PHE A 211 -2.36 9.68 -17.32
N PRO A 212 -1.21 9.27 -16.78
CA PRO A 212 -0.25 8.48 -17.56
C PRO A 212 -0.89 7.26 -18.25
N PRO A 213 -0.60 7.00 -19.55
CA PRO A 213 0.51 7.54 -20.36
C PRO A 213 0.23 8.87 -21.07
N PHE A 214 -0.96 9.46 -20.98
CA PHE A 214 -1.36 10.69 -21.68
C PHE A 214 -0.79 11.96 -21.05
N SER A 215 -0.18 11.86 -19.89
CA SER A 215 0.57 12.91 -19.21
C SER A 215 1.72 12.32 -18.43
N LYS A 216 2.58 13.16 -17.87
CA LYS A 216 3.62 12.76 -16.94
C LYS A 216 3.37 13.36 -15.56
N ILE A 217 3.32 12.53 -14.52
CA ILE A 217 3.26 13.00 -13.15
C ILE A 217 4.69 13.25 -12.67
N VAL A 218 4.94 14.42 -12.12
CA VAL A 218 6.21 14.77 -11.49
C VAL A 218 5.94 15.21 -10.05
N ARG A 219 6.63 14.55 -9.12
CA ARG A 219 6.64 14.90 -7.70
C ARG A 219 8.00 15.46 -7.33
N VAL A 220 8.04 16.68 -6.80
CA VAL A 220 9.20 17.22 -6.12
C VAL A 220 8.97 17.07 -4.63
N LEU A 221 9.77 16.23 -3.97
CA LEU A 221 9.72 15.99 -2.55
C LEU A 221 10.82 16.79 -1.85
N VAL A 222 10.43 17.57 -0.85
CA VAL A 222 11.34 18.35 0.00
C VAL A 222 11.26 17.79 1.42
N SER A 223 12.39 17.33 1.96
CA SER A 223 12.42 16.63 3.25
C SER A 223 13.63 17.01 4.10
N GLY A 224 13.41 17.34 5.39
CA GLY A 224 14.45 17.73 6.33
C GLY A 224 14.03 17.60 7.79
N GLU A 225 15.02 17.56 8.69
CA GLU A 225 14.76 17.41 10.14
C GLU A 225 14.26 18.71 10.78
N ASN A 226 14.64 19.87 10.22
CA ASN A 226 14.18 21.17 10.70
C ASN A 226 13.02 21.66 9.83
N ASP A 227 11.84 21.79 10.43
CA ASP A 227 10.61 22.16 9.73
C ASP A 227 10.72 23.52 9.04
N LYS A 228 11.24 24.55 9.75
CA LYS A 228 11.40 25.90 9.20
C LYS A 228 12.28 25.90 7.96
N LYS A 229 13.48 25.28 8.03
CA LYS A 229 14.39 25.18 6.89
C LYS A 229 13.77 24.38 5.73
N THR A 230 12.99 23.34 6.05
CA THR A 230 12.30 22.52 5.04
C THR A 230 11.23 23.33 4.31
N VAL A 231 10.46 24.14 5.04
CA VAL A 231 9.44 25.05 4.46
C VAL A 231 10.10 26.17 3.65
N GLU A 232 11.21 26.75 4.12
CA GLU A 232 11.97 27.75 3.36
C GLU A 232 12.48 27.18 2.04
N THR A 233 13.09 25.99 2.06
CA THR A 233 13.53 25.29 0.84
C THR A 233 12.37 24.97 -0.09
N LEU A 234 11.23 24.49 0.46
CA LEU A 234 10.02 24.28 -0.32
C LEU A 234 9.55 25.56 -1.00
N ARG A 235 9.60 26.69 -0.29
CA ARG A 235 9.21 28.01 -0.83
C ARG A 235 10.08 28.37 -2.02
N THR A 236 11.41 28.28 -1.90
CA THR A 236 12.35 28.56 -2.99
C THR A 236 12.07 27.67 -4.21
N VAL A 237 11.90 26.36 -4.00
CA VAL A 237 11.55 25.40 -5.07
C VAL A 237 10.22 25.80 -5.72
N TYR A 238 9.21 26.09 -4.91
CA TYR A 238 7.88 26.43 -5.40
C TYR A 238 7.86 27.73 -6.20
N GLU A 239 8.57 28.77 -5.74
CA GLU A 239 8.70 30.06 -6.45
C GLU A 239 9.35 29.88 -7.82
N GLY A 240 10.44 29.09 -7.90
CA GLY A 240 11.10 28.78 -9.17
C GLY A 240 10.22 27.98 -10.12
N LEU A 241 9.50 26.97 -9.60
CA LEU A 241 8.56 26.16 -10.39
C LEU A 241 7.32 26.94 -10.79
N SER A 242 6.84 27.89 -9.97
CA SER A 242 5.73 28.81 -10.28
C SER A 242 6.10 29.73 -11.45
N ALA A 243 7.28 30.33 -11.42
CA ALA A 243 7.77 31.15 -12.52
C ALA A 243 7.89 30.36 -13.84
N LEU A 244 8.32 29.09 -13.75
CA LEU A 244 8.33 28.19 -14.91
C LEU A 244 6.91 27.90 -15.42
N HIS A 245 5.97 27.62 -14.51
CA HIS A 245 4.56 27.39 -14.86
C HIS A 245 3.93 28.63 -15.53
N GLU A 246 4.23 29.82 -15.01
CA GLU A 246 3.74 31.09 -15.57
C GLU A 246 4.32 31.37 -16.97
N SER A 247 5.59 30.98 -17.21
CA SER A 247 6.23 31.18 -18.51
C SER A 247 5.84 30.15 -19.57
N GLU A 248 5.45 28.94 -19.17
CA GLU A 248 5.10 27.81 -20.05
C GLU A 248 3.81 27.11 -19.58
N PRO A 249 2.67 27.83 -19.47
CA PRO A 249 1.46 27.28 -18.87
C PRO A 249 0.90 26.05 -19.60
N GLU A 250 1.07 25.98 -20.92
CA GLU A 250 0.58 24.87 -21.76
C GLU A 250 1.26 23.53 -21.44
N ALA A 251 2.47 23.59 -20.86
CA ALA A 251 3.19 22.36 -20.47
C ALA A 251 2.60 21.71 -19.20
N PHE A 252 1.75 22.41 -18.45
CA PHE A 252 1.23 21.94 -17.17
C PHE A 252 -0.28 21.72 -17.23
N LEU A 253 -0.71 20.49 -16.95
CA LEU A 253 -2.13 20.15 -16.74
C LEU A 253 -2.54 20.34 -15.28
N PHE A 254 -1.59 20.28 -14.37
CA PHE A 254 -1.81 20.46 -12.94
C PHE A 254 -0.50 20.92 -12.27
N PHE A 255 -0.62 21.86 -11.36
CA PHE A 255 0.49 22.35 -10.54
C PHE A 255 -0.02 22.73 -9.16
N ASN A 256 0.47 22.08 -8.11
CA ASN A 256 0.08 22.43 -6.75
C ASN A 256 1.15 22.08 -5.73
N ARG A 257 1.23 22.88 -4.69
CA ARG A 257 2.03 22.68 -3.49
C ARG A 257 1.15 22.11 -2.39
N MET A 258 1.59 21.02 -1.77
CA MET A 258 0.84 20.38 -0.69
C MET A 258 1.75 19.73 0.35
N ARG A 259 1.23 19.47 1.53
CA ARG A 259 1.88 18.58 2.49
C ARG A 259 1.92 17.16 1.90
N SER A 260 3.02 16.43 2.10
CA SER A 260 3.05 15.03 1.72
C SER A 260 1.97 14.25 2.49
N PRO A 261 1.27 13.26 1.90
CA PRO A 261 0.29 12.43 2.61
C PRO A 261 0.81 11.82 3.90
N VAL A 262 2.10 11.46 3.92
CA VAL A 262 2.83 11.17 5.16
C VAL A 262 3.76 12.35 5.43
N GLY A 263 3.30 13.28 6.27
CA GLY A 263 3.95 14.57 6.50
C GLY A 263 5.26 14.48 7.28
N ARG A 264 5.56 13.33 7.95
CA ARG A 264 6.82 13.09 8.65
C ARG A 264 7.19 11.62 8.64
N ILE A 265 8.46 11.30 8.32
CA ILE A 265 9.03 9.95 8.38
C ILE A 265 10.42 10.03 9.01
N GLN A 266 10.72 9.21 10.02
CA GLN A 266 12.01 9.17 10.71
C GLN A 266 12.48 10.57 11.15
N ASN A 267 11.58 11.32 11.78
CA ASN A 267 11.76 12.72 12.23
C ASN A 267 12.01 13.75 11.11
N LYS A 268 11.92 13.38 9.83
CA LYS A 268 12.02 14.31 8.70
C LYS A 268 10.66 14.79 8.27
N PHE A 269 10.42 16.09 8.31
CA PHE A 269 9.25 16.74 7.75
C PHE A 269 9.26 16.61 6.24
N ARG A 270 8.08 16.44 5.63
CA ARG A 270 7.93 16.14 4.21
C ARG A 270 6.87 17.02 3.58
N TYR A 271 7.27 17.73 2.54
CA TYR A 271 6.41 18.56 1.70
C TYR A 271 6.63 18.20 0.24
N GLN A 272 5.65 18.49 -0.59
CA GLN A 272 5.77 18.18 -2.01
C GLN A 272 5.14 19.24 -2.90
N VAL A 273 5.68 19.34 -4.11
CA VAL A 273 5.04 19.97 -5.25
C VAL A 273 4.68 18.85 -6.21
N LEU A 274 3.39 18.75 -6.52
CA LEU A 274 2.87 17.76 -7.47
C LEU A 274 2.48 18.47 -8.76
N MET A 275 2.97 17.94 -9.87
CA MET A 275 2.71 18.44 -11.21
C MET A 275 2.21 17.32 -12.11
N ARG A 276 1.31 17.64 -13.02
CA ARG A 276 1.01 16.84 -14.20
C ARG A 276 1.40 17.63 -15.44
N LEU A 277 2.27 17.05 -16.25
CA LEU A 277 2.82 17.69 -17.43
C LEU A 277 2.14 17.13 -18.69
N ALA A 278 1.67 18.03 -19.55
CA ALA A 278 1.28 17.71 -20.91
C ALA A 278 2.51 17.41 -21.77
N GLU A 279 3.59 18.16 -21.53
CA GLU A 279 4.84 18.06 -22.29
C GLU A 279 6.04 17.82 -21.36
N THR A 280 6.98 17.02 -21.84
CA THR A 280 8.20 16.69 -21.07
C THR A 280 9.36 17.64 -21.34
N SER A 281 9.21 18.60 -22.25
CA SER A 281 10.22 19.63 -22.60
C SER A 281 10.67 20.46 -21.40
N VAL A 282 9.79 20.63 -20.41
CA VAL A 282 10.07 21.39 -19.16
C VAL A 282 10.86 20.61 -18.11
N LEU A 283 11.00 19.28 -18.23
CA LEU A 283 11.69 18.46 -17.23
C LEU A 283 13.11 18.92 -16.92
N PRO A 284 14.00 19.22 -17.91
CA PRO A 284 15.33 19.68 -17.59
C PRO A 284 15.34 20.99 -16.79
N LYS A 285 14.35 21.87 -17.01
CA LYS A 285 14.20 23.13 -16.24
C LYS A 285 13.78 22.84 -14.80
N ILE A 286 12.83 21.91 -14.60
CA ILE A 286 12.40 21.45 -13.28
C ILE A 286 13.59 20.88 -12.50
N TYR A 287 14.39 20.00 -13.12
CA TYR A 287 15.58 19.43 -12.48
C TYR A 287 16.61 20.51 -12.11
N ARG A 288 16.82 21.52 -12.95
CA ARG A 288 17.73 22.63 -12.68
C ARG A 288 17.27 23.43 -11.47
N ILE A 289 16.01 23.86 -11.43
CA ILE A 289 15.41 24.61 -10.32
C ILE A 289 15.57 23.82 -9.01
N CYS A 290 15.28 22.53 -9.03
CA CYS A 290 15.42 21.68 -7.86
C CYS A 290 16.88 21.47 -7.43
N ALA A 291 17.82 21.43 -8.38
CA ALA A 291 19.24 21.30 -8.10
C ALA A 291 19.82 22.57 -7.46
N GLU A 292 19.40 23.75 -7.92
CA GLU A 292 19.81 25.05 -7.37
C GLU A 292 19.29 25.27 -5.93
N ALA A 293 18.11 24.72 -5.59
CA ALA A 293 17.54 24.81 -4.26
C ALA A 293 18.14 23.82 -3.24
N LYS A 294 18.99 22.89 -3.66
CA LYS A 294 19.61 21.90 -2.77
C LYS A 294 20.50 22.57 -1.72
N ASN A 295 20.37 22.10 -0.49
CA ASN A 295 21.26 22.47 0.62
C ASN A 295 21.65 21.23 1.44
N ARG A 296 22.56 21.39 2.43
CA ARG A 296 23.09 20.26 3.22
C ARG A 296 22.06 19.66 4.19
N ASP A 297 21.09 20.45 4.61
CA ASP A 297 20.15 20.09 5.69
C ASP A 297 18.81 19.57 5.16
N VAL A 298 18.49 19.84 3.87
CA VAL A 298 17.19 19.52 3.28
C VAL A 298 17.38 18.78 1.95
N LEU A 299 16.81 17.61 1.86
CA LEU A 299 16.79 16.82 0.63
C LEU A 299 15.69 17.35 -0.30
N VAL A 300 16.06 17.62 -1.55
CA VAL A 300 15.14 17.89 -2.65
C VAL A 300 15.30 16.76 -3.68
N SER A 301 14.25 16.02 -3.92
CA SER A 301 14.23 14.94 -4.91
C SER A 301 13.10 15.13 -5.92
N VAL A 302 13.38 14.80 -7.18
CA VAL A 302 12.42 14.81 -8.28
C VAL A 302 12.12 13.37 -8.67
N GLU A 303 10.86 13.02 -8.73
CA GLU A 303 10.40 11.68 -9.10
C GLU A 303 9.39 11.80 -10.25
N GLU A 304 9.67 11.08 -11.34
CA GLU A 304 8.79 10.97 -12.49
C GLU A 304 7.90 9.73 -12.35
N ASN A 305 6.58 9.88 -12.54
CA ASN A 305 5.58 8.83 -12.38
C ASN A 305 5.82 7.99 -11.11
N PRO A 306 5.87 8.62 -9.92
CA PRO A 306 6.25 7.94 -8.68
C PRO A 306 5.39 6.69 -8.46
N ALA A 307 6.00 5.65 -7.87
CA ALA A 307 5.32 4.37 -7.62
C ALA A 307 4.12 4.49 -6.68
N SER A 308 4.06 5.54 -5.86
CA SER A 308 2.91 5.91 -5.03
C SER A 308 2.84 7.42 -4.92
N LEU A 309 1.64 7.97 -4.93
CA LEU A 309 1.40 9.40 -4.66
C LEU A 309 1.27 9.70 -3.16
N ALA A 310 1.28 8.65 -2.33
CA ALA A 310 1.23 8.73 -0.87
C ALA A 310 2.62 8.78 -0.23
#